data_dac6f8a1de3d64eec24ac3dc50bd8c6c
#
_entry.id   dac6f8a1de3d64eec24ac3dc50bd8c6c
#
_cell.length_a   1.000
_cell.length_b   1.000
_cell.length_c   1.000
_cell.angle_alpha   90.00
_cell.angle_beta   90.00
_cell.angle_gamma   90.00
#
_symmetry.space_group_name_H-M   'P 1'
#
loop_
_entity.id
_entity.type
_entity.pdbx_description
1 polymer ?
#
loop_
_entity_poly.entity_id
_entity_poly.type
_entity_poly.pdbx_seq_one_letter_code
_entity_poly.pdbx_strand_id
1 'polypeptide(L)'
;IGVENPDRLAANILTGLGFLGAGVIFKDDNRISGITTATTIWMVAALGMAVGAGYFFLSLIGTGLVLIVLIFLVYIQEEIDEFHQARNYRILCIYKEETLDKYEKIFSDN
;
A
#
# COMPACT_ATOMS: atom_id res chain seq x y z
N ILE A 1 -38.79 11.96 6.00
CA ILE A 1 -38.34 11.19 4.81
C ILE A 1 -37.50 10.06 5.38
N GLY A 2 -38.17 8.90 5.64
CA GLY A 2 -37.50 7.73 6.17
C GLY A 2 -36.51 7.17 5.15
N VAL A 3 -35.27 6.97 5.55
CA VAL A 3 -34.30 6.17 4.78
C VAL A 3 -34.78 4.73 4.87
N GLU A 4 -35.54 4.28 3.90
CA GLU A 4 -36.19 2.96 3.90
C GLU A 4 -35.19 1.78 3.92
N ASN A 5 -33.88 2.03 3.67
CA ASN A 5 -32.86 1.00 3.67
C ASN A 5 -31.46 1.59 3.97
N PRO A 6 -31.08 1.75 5.24
CA PRO A 6 -29.77 2.22 5.65
C PRO A 6 -28.63 1.31 5.12
N ASP A 7 -28.89 0.01 4.97
CA ASP A 7 -27.95 -0.97 4.46
C ASP A 7 -27.56 -0.69 2.99
N ARG A 8 -28.49 -0.19 2.18
CA ARG A 8 -28.22 0.18 0.79
C ARG A 8 -27.30 1.42 0.69
N LEU A 9 -27.49 2.37 1.61
CA LEU A 9 -26.61 3.55 1.67
C LEU A 9 -25.19 3.15 2.06
N ALA A 10 -25.04 2.32 3.06
CA ALA A 10 -23.74 1.79 3.49
C ALA A 10 -23.05 1.00 2.38
N ALA A 11 -23.78 0.15 1.67
CA ALA A 11 -23.26 -0.60 0.53
C ALA A 11 -22.76 0.33 -0.61
N ASN A 12 -23.52 1.38 -0.93
CA ASN A 12 -23.14 2.34 -1.95
C ASN A 12 -21.89 3.15 -1.56
N ILE A 13 -21.77 3.53 -0.30
CA ILE A 13 -20.56 4.20 0.22
C ILE A 13 -19.35 3.30 0.08
N LEU A 14 -19.43 2.04 0.50
CA LEU A 14 -18.33 1.08 0.38
C LEU A 14 -17.94 0.80 -1.07
N THR A 15 -18.92 0.73 -1.97
CA THR A 15 -18.66 0.57 -3.41
C THR A 15 -17.93 1.77 -3.98
N GLY A 16 -18.35 3.00 -3.64
CA GLY A 16 -17.68 4.22 -4.07
C GLY A 16 -16.24 4.33 -3.53
N LEU A 17 -16.02 3.93 -2.30
CA LEU A 17 -14.68 3.87 -1.71
C LEU A 17 -13.79 2.78 -2.31
N GLY A 18 -14.37 1.70 -2.81
CA GLY A 18 -13.66 0.70 -3.58
C GLY A 18 -13.02 1.29 -4.84
N PHE A 19 -13.71 2.20 -5.52
CA PHE A 19 -13.16 2.93 -6.67
C PHE A 19 -11.99 3.85 -6.29
N LEU A 20 -12.12 4.60 -5.19
CA LEU A 20 -11.04 5.45 -4.68
C LEU A 20 -9.84 4.61 -4.23
N GLY A 21 -10.08 3.50 -3.54
CA GLY A 21 -9.05 2.55 -3.14
C GLY A 21 -8.30 1.98 -4.32
N ALA A 22 -8.99 1.61 -5.39
CA ALA A 22 -8.37 1.13 -6.61
C ALA A 22 -7.51 2.22 -7.29
N GLY A 23 -7.93 3.48 -7.22
CA GLY A 23 -7.19 4.62 -7.76
C GLY A 23 -5.88 4.93 -7.04
N VAL A 24 -5.72 4.48 -5.81
CA VAL A 24 -4.49 4.67 -5.00
C VAL A 24 -3.47 3.56 -5.25
N ILE A 25 -3.89 2.43 -5.83
CA ILE A 25 -3.00 1.30 -6.11
C ILE A 25 -2.30 1.52 -7.45
N PHE A 26 -0.97 1.68 -7.41
CA PHE A 26 -0.15 1.82 -8.60
C PHE A 26 0.71 0.57 -8.79
N LYS A 27 0.73 0.09 -10.03
CA LYS A 27 1.61 -0.99 -10.45
C LYS A 27 2.72 -0.41 -11.32
N ASP A 28 3.93 -0.47 -10.84
CA ASP A 28 5.14 -0.25 -11.61
C ASP A 28 5.73 -1.62 -12.03
N ASP A 29 6.64 -1.65 -13.01
CA ASP A 29 7.14 -2.89 -13.66
C ASP A 29 7.56 -3.99 -12.67
N ASN A 30 7.93 -3.67 -11.45
CA ASN A 30 8.38 -4.65 -10.46
C ASN A 30 7.82 -4.44 -9.04
N ARG A 31 6.92 -3.46 -8.82
CA ARG A 31 6.35 -3.14 -7.50
C ARG A 31 4.87 -2.77 -7.60
N ILE A 32 4.09 -3.24 -6.63
CA ILE A 32 2.72 -2.80 -6.40
C ILE A 32 2.74 -1.96 -5.12
N SER A 33 2.34 -0.69 -5.23
CA SER A 33 2.31 0.25 -4.12
C SER A 33 0.89 0.75 -3.89
N GLY A 34 0.58 1.20 -2.66
CA GLY A 34 -0.71 1.77 -2.31
C GLY A 34 -1.75 0.78 -1.76
N ILE A 35 -1.45 -0.52 -1.66
CA ILE A 35 -2.41 -1.52 -1.14
C ILE A 35 -2.78 -1.22 0.31
N THR A 36 -1.80 -0.93 1.16
CA THR A 36 -2.02 -0.59 2.57
C THR A 36 -2.85 0.69 2.70
N THR A 37 -2.58 1.70 1.86
CA THR A 37 -3.36 2.94 1.83
C THR A 37 -4.80 2.68 1.39
N ALA A 38 -5.01 1.89 0.35
CA ALA A 38 -6.34 1.55 -0.14
C ALA A 38 -7.17 0.80 0.92
N THR A 39 -6.58 -0.16 1.61
CA THR A 39 -7.24 -0.89 2.70
C THR A 39 -7.56 -0.01 3.89
N THR A 40 -6.69 0.92 4.24
CA THR A 40 -6.92 1.90 5.32
C THR A 40 -8.09 2.84 5.01
N ILE A 41 -8.20 3.33 3.77
CA ILE A 41 -9.33 4.17 3.33
C ILE A 41 -10.65 3.41 3.53
N TRP A 42 -10.69 2.15 3.15
CA TRP A 42 -11.88 1.31 3.28
C TRP A 42 -12.24 1.04 4.75
N MET A 43 -11.24 0.76 5.59
CA MET A 43 -11.44 0.52 7.03
C MET A 43 -11.92 1.77 7.78
N VAL A 44 -11.34 2.95 7.47
CA VAL A 44 -11.77 4.22 8.08
C VAL A 44 -13.23 4.52 7.76
N ALA A 45 -13.67 4.24 6.54
CA ALA A 45 -15.07 4.41 6.17
C ALA A 45 -16.00 3.45 6.92
N ALA A 46 -15.62 2.19 7.08
CA ALA A 46 -16.38 1.21 7.84
C ALA A 46 -16.51 1.63 9.33
N LEU A 47 -15.42 2.11 9.94
CA LEU A 47 -15.42 2.64 11.30
C LEU A 47 -16.28 3.90 11.42
N GLY A 48 -16.23 4.80 10.44
CA GLY A 48 -17.08 5.99 10.39
C GLY A 48 -18.57 5.65 10.32
N MET A 49 -18.93 4.65 9.52
CA MET A 49 -20.32 4.15 9.48
C MET A 49 -20.74 3.52 10.82
N ALA A 50 -19.86 2.80 11.50
CA ALA A 50 -20.13 2.24 12.82
C ALA A 50 -20.40 3.34 13.87
N VAL A 51 -19.63 4.44 13.85
CA VAL A 51 -19.88 5.63 14.68
C VAL A 51 -21.22 6.25 14.33
N GLY A 52 -21.51 6.44 13.05
CA GLY A 52 -22.79 7.01 12.59
C GLY A 52 -24.01 6.17 12.97
N ALA A 53 -23.85 4.86 13.08
CA ALA A 53 -24.88 3.92 13.56
C ALA A 53 -24.99 3.86 15.09
N GLY A 54 -24.17 4.62 15.84
CA GLY A 54 -24.20 4.66 17.31
C GLY A 54 -23.33 3.61 18.00
N TYR A 55 -22.58 2.79 17.25
CA TYR A 55 -21.70 1.74 17.81
C TYR A 55 -20.34 2.30 18.22
N PHE A 56 -20.33 3.30 19.11
CA PHE A 56 -19.12 4.01 19.53
C PHE A 56 -18.07 3.09 20.16
N PHE A 57 -18.49 2.17 21.02
CA PHE A 57 -17.57 1.25 21.70
C PHE A 57 -16.89 0.29 20.73
N LEU A 58 -17.65 -0.24 19.77
CA LEU A 58 -17.13 -1.12 18.74
C LEU A 58 -16.14 -0.39 17.81
N SER A 59 -16.48 0.84 17.44
CA SER A 59 -15.62 1.68 16.61
C SER A 59 -14.31 2.05 17.31
N LEU A 60 -14.36 2.31 18.63
CA LEU A 60 -13.16 2.60 19.41
C LEU A 60 -12.20 1.40 19.45
N ILE A 61 -12.73 0.21 19.74
CA ILE A 61 -11.94 -1.04 19.73
C ILE A 61 -11.37 -1.29 18.32
N GLY A 62 -12.21 -1.17 17.29
CA GLY A 62 -11.80 -1.37 15.89
C GLY A 62 -10.70 -0.40 15.49
N THR A 63 -10.78 0.86 15.86
CA THR A 63 -9.74 1.86 15.60
C THR A 63 -8.43 1.49 16.27
N GLY A 64 -8.45 1.08 17.53
CA GLY A 64 -7.27 0.63 18.25
C GLY A 64 -6.60 -0.57 17.58
N LEU A 65 -7.40 -1.54 17.12
CA LEU A 65 -6.91 -2.73 16.44
C LEU A 65 -6.27 -2.38 15.08
N VAL A 66 -6.90 -1.51 14.30
CA VAL A 66 -6.36 -1.03 13.02
C VAL A 66 -5.03 -0.30 13.22
N LEU A 67 -4.92 0.56 14.23
CA LEU A 67 -3.68 1.25 14.53
C LEU A 67 -2.54 0.28 14.89
N ILE A 68 -2.82 -0.73 15.70
CA ILE A 68 -1.84 -1.77 16.06
C ILE A 68 -1.34 -2.48 14.79
N VAL A 69 -2.26 -2.90 13.93
CA VAL A 69 -1.92 -3.59 12.67
C VAL A 69 -1.10 -2.69 11.75
N LEU A 70 -1.44 -1.41 11.63
CA LEU A 70 -0.70 -0.46 10.80
C LEU A 70 0.73 -0.23 11.30
N ILE A 71 0.90 -0.04 12.61
CA ILE A 71 2.22 0.12 13.23
C ILE A 71 3.06 -1.14 12.99
N PHE A 72 2.47 -2.32 13.17
CA PHE A 72 3.14 -3.59 12.95
C PHE A 72 3.56 -3.79 11.49
N LEU A 73 2.69 -3.42 10.54
CA LEU A 73 2.99 -3.48 9.11
C LEU A 73 4.13 -2.55 8.70
N VAL A 74 4.14 -1.31 9.22
CA VAL A 74 5.23 -0.35 8.95
C VAL A 74 6.56 -0.89 9.46
N TYR A 75 6.57 -1.46 10.66
CA TYR A 75 7.79 -2.04 11.24
C TYR A 75 8.34 -3.20 10.41
N ILE A 76 7.47 -4.07 9.87
CA ILE A 76 7.89 -5.17 8.99
C ILE A 76 8.36 -4.66 7.62
N GLN A 77 7.73 -3.62 7.08
CA GLN A 77 8.13 -3.05 5.78
C GLN A 77 9.54 -2.45 5.81
N GLU A 78 9.93 -1.79 6.88
CA GLU A 78 11.29 -1.24 7.02
C GLU A 78 12.35 -2.34 6.98
N GLU A 79 12.09 -3.48 7.61
CA GLU A 79 13.03 -4.61 7.64
C GLU A 79 13.14 -5.33 6.28
N ILE A 80 12.06 -5.37 5.51
CA ILE A 80 12.03 -5.99 4.18
C ILE A 80 12.66 -5.08 3.12
N ASP A 81 12.50 -3.77 3.22
CA ASP A 81 13.06 -2.82 2.25
C ASP A 81 14.59 -2.74 2.33
N GLU A 82 15.21 -2.92 3.50
CA GLU A 82 16.67 -3.06 3.62
C GLU A 82 17.21 -4.28 2.85
N PHE A 83 16.50 -5.41 2.87
CA PHE A 83 16.89 -6.61 2.12
C PHE A 83 16.74 -6.44 0.59
N HIS A 84 15.78 -5.67 0.13
CA HIS A 84 15.54 -5.45 -1.30
C HIS A 84 16.45 -4.39 -1.92
N GLN A 85 16.79 -3.35 -1.16
CA GLN A 85 17.74 -2.32 -1.63
C GLN A 85 19.14 -2.90 -1.83
N ALA A 86 19.62 -3.75 -0.95
CA ALA A 86 20.93 -4.40 -1.07
C ALA A 86 21.05 -5.26 -2.34
N ARG A 87 19.96 -5.85 -2.84
CA ARG A 87 19.97 -6.63 -4.08
C ARG A 87 20.07 -5.76 -5.34
N ASN A 88 19.33 -4.67 -5.38
CA ASN A 88 19.32 -3.79 -6.56
C ASN A 88 20.66 -3.08 -6.78
N TYR A 89 21.32 -2.66 -5.71
CA TYR A 89 22.66 -2.04 -5.81
C TYR A 89 23.73 -3.03 -6.29
N ARG A 90 23.67 -4.30 -5.89
CA ARG A 90 24.61 -5.31 -6.37
C ARG A 90 24.47 -5.59 -7.86
N ILE A 91 23.25 -5.69 -8.36
CA ILE A 91 23.01 -5.94 -9.80
C ILE A 91 23.47 -4.76 -10.64
N LEU A 92 23.21 -3.52 -10.21
CA LEU A 92 23.66 -2.31 -10.90
C LEU A 92 25.18 -2.15 -10.89
N CYS A 93 25.87 -2.49 -9.80
CA CYS A 93 27.34 -2.47 -9.73
C CYS A 93 27.96 -3.50 -10.65
N ILE A 94 27.46 -4.74 -10.68
CA ILE A 94 27.97 -5.82 -11.53
C ILE A 94 27.76 -5.45 -13.01
N TYR A 95 26.61 -4.94 -13.38
CA TYR A 95 26.30 -4.52 -14.74
C TYR A 95 27.17 -3.33 -15.22
N LYS A 96 27.49 -2.41 -14.30
CA LYS A 96 28.36 -1.26 -14.60
C LYS A 96 29.82 -1.65 -14.80
N GLU A 97 30.35 -2.58 -13.99
CA GLU A 97 31.72 -3.09 -14.17
C GLU A 97 31.87 -3.88 -15.47
N GLU A 98 30.92 -4.78 -15.76
CA GLU A 98 30.96 -5.57 -17.00
C GLU A 98 30.82 -4.71 -18.27
N THR A 99 30.09 -3.60 -18.17
CA THR A 99 29.93 -2.65 -19.27
C THR A 99 31.17 -1.82 -19.47
N LEU A 100 31.86 -1.39 -18.41
CA LEU A 100 33.11 -0.62 -18.50
C LEU A 100 34.25 -1.47 -19.09
N ASP A 101 34.40 -2.73 -18.64
CA ASP A 101 35.37 -3.65 -19.21
C ASP A 101 35.17 -3.90 -20.72
N LYS A 102 33.91 -3.93 -21.15
CA LYS A 102 33.55 -4.12 -22.54
C LYS A 102 33.86 -2.87 -23.39
N TYR A 103 33.69 -1.70 -22.84
CA TYR A 103 34.07 -0.44 -23.50
C TYR A 103 35.60 -0.26 -23.57
N GLU A 104 36.34 -0.55 -22.49
CA GLU A 104 37.80 -0.49 -22.50
C GLU A 104 38.44 -1.42 -23.55
N LYS A 105 37.88 -2.63 -23.70
CA LYS A 105 38.34 -3.58 -24.72
C LYS A 105 38.13 -3.06 -26.14
N ILE A 106 37.03 -2.39 -26.41
CA ILE A 106 36.72 -1.80 -27.73
C ILE A 106 37.63 -0.64 -28.05
N PHE A 107 38.03 0.18 -27.06
CA PHE A 107 38.91 1.33 -27.25
C PHE A 107 40.39 0.97 -27.26
N SER A 108 40.80 -0.19 -26.72
CA SER A 108 42.21 -0.62 -26.75
C SER A 108 42.58 -1.37 -28.04
N ASP A 109 41.61 -1.80 -28.84
CA ASP A 109 41.80 -2.56 -30.08
C ASP A 109 41.81 -1.68 -31.34
N ASN A 110 41.86 -0.34 -31.16
CA ASN A 110 41.99 0.66 -32.24
C ASN A 110 43.23 1.55 -31.99
#